data_111e69478b3327f65dc466918fe05869
#
_entry.id   111e69478b3327f65dc466918fe05869
#
_cell.length_a   1.000
_cell.length_b   1.000
_cell.length_c   1.000
_cell.angle_alpha   90.00
_cell.angle_beta   90.00
_cell.angle_gamma   90.00
#
_symmetry.space_group_name_H-M   'P 1'
#
loop_
_entity.id
_entity.type
_entity.pdbx_description
1 polymer ?
#
loop_
_entity_poly.entity_id
_entity_poly.type
_entity_poly.pdbx_seq_one_letter_code
_entity_poly.pdbx_strand_id
1 'polypeptide(L)'
;MDFLNLNDSGAPQPTVKVGEVSVYKGFLSKSDQLLLVGDLRQVAEQAPIFSLKTKSGKAMSVRVTAAGEFGWFSNHQGYRYVSEHPSGATWPEIPASIMSIWQAMAGHAPSPECCLINYYGEGAKMGLHQDRDEANFNWPVVSISLGDDALFRVGGRERSDKTSAIWLQSGDVAVM
;
A
#
# COMPACT_ATOMS: atom_id res chain seq x y z
N MET A 1 7.42 -12.43 -12.84
CA MET A 1 8.21 -11.94 -11.71
C MET A 1 8.89 -13.12 -11.03
N ASP A 2 10.18 -13.02 -10.82
CA ASP A 2 10.95 -14.02 -10.06
C ASP A 2 11.20 -13.42 -8.68
N PHE A 3 10.37 -13.78 -7.72
CA PHE A 3 10.48 -13.26 -6.35
C PHE A 3 11.70 -13.85 -5.65
N LEU A 4 12.45 -13.00 -4.97
CA LEU A 4 13.56 -13.39 -4.12
C LEU A 4 13.04 -13.91 -2.76
N ASN A 5 13.85 -14.75 -2.07
CA ASN A 5 13.54 -15.24 -0.70
C ASN A 5 12.28 -16.11 -0.59
N LEU A 6 12.16 -17.13 -1.43
CA LEU A 6 11.15 -18.18 -1.26
C LEU A 6 11.71 -19.32 -0.38
N ASN A 7 10.85 -19.96 0.40
CA ASN A 7 11.18 -21.19 1.12
C ASN A 7 11.10 -22.41 0.20
N ASP A 8 11.42 -23.61 0.71
CA ASP A 8 11.39 -24.87 -0.03
C ASP A 8 9.99 -25.21 -0.59
N SER A 9 8.92 -24.66 -0.03
CA SER A 9 7.54 -24.79 -0.54
C SER A 9 7.16 -23.69 -1.53
N GLY A 10 8.09 -22.80 -1.90
CA GLY A 10 7.85 -21.68 -2.82
C GLY A 10 7.12 -20.49 -2.19
N ALA A 11 6.88 -20.49 -0.87
CA ALA A 11 6.27 -19.38 -0.17
C ALA A 11 7.32 -18.35 0.30
N PRO A 12 7.02 -17.04 0.29
CA PRO A 12 7.92 -16.02 0.79
C PRO A 12 8.19 -16.17 2.28
N GLN A 13 9.43 -15.88 2.70
CA GLN A 13 9.81 -15.83 4.11
C GLN A 13 10.08 -14.38 4.53
N PRO A 14 9.49 -13.91 5.65
CA PRO A 14 9.78 -12.58 6.14
C PRO A 14 11.25 -12.47 6.58
N THR A 15 11.91 -11.41 6.15
CA THR A 15 13.29 -11.11 6.55
C THR A 15 13.35 -10.65 8.00
N VAL A 16 12.33 -9.90 8.43
CA VAL A 16 12.22 -9.36 9.80
C VAL A 16 10.76 -9.17 10.19
N LYS A 17 10.46 -9.29 11.48
CA LYS A 17 9.17 -8.92 12.06
C LYS A 17 9.31 -7.67 12.93
N VAL A 18 8.35 -6.76 12.80
CA VAL A 18 8.26 -5.54 13.61
C VAL A 18 6.86 -5.48 14.21
N GLY A 19 6.70 -5.84 15.46
CA GLY A 19 5.38 -6.11 16.05
C GLY A 19 4.68 -7.23 15.30
N GLU A 20 3.45 -6.99 14.87
CA GLU A 20 2.66 -7.95 14.08
C GLU A 20 2.96 -7.88 12.57
N VAL A 21 3.78 -6.92 12.14
CA VAL A 21 4.08 -6.71 10.71
C VAL A 21 5.24 -7.60 10.27
N SER A 22 5.02 -8.37 9.22
CA SER A 22 6.06 -9.14 8.53
C SER A 22 6.66 -8.31 7.40
N VAL A 23 7.99 -8.14 7.38
CA VAL A 23 8.70 -7.37 6.36
C VAL A 23 9.62 -8.27 5.55
N TYR A 24 9.51 -8.16 4.24
CA TYR A 24 10.26 -8.90 3.24
C TYR A 24 11.21 -7.94 2.54
N LYS A 25 12.45 -7.85 3.04
CA LYS A 25 13.47 -6.93 2.53
C LYS A 25 13.98 -7.37 1.17
N GLY A 26 14.04 -6.42 0.21
CA GLY A 26 14.54 -6.66 -1.12
C GLY A 26 13.75 -7.74 -1.88
N PHE A 27 12.44 -7.87 -1.61
CA PHE A 27 11.58 -8.88 -2.20
C PHE A 27 11.48 -8.74 -3.73
N LEU A 28 11.45 -7.51 -4.23
CA LEU A 28 11.35 -7.21 -5.65
C LEU A 28 12.74 -6.92 -6.25
N SER A 29 13.04 -7.60 -7.33
CA SER A 29 14.24 -7.27 -8.15
C SER A 29 14.16 -5.85 -8.72
N LYS A 30 15.26 -5.30 -9.18
CA LYS A 30 15.26 -3.98 -9.84
C LYS A 30 14.41 -3.96 -11.10
N SER A 31 14.37 -5.05 -11.86
CA SER A 31 13.49 -5.17 -13.04
C SER A 31 12.02 -5.17 -12.66
N ASP A 32 11.63 -5.86 -11.58
CA ASP A 32 10.25 -5.85 -11.10
C ASP A 32 9.83 -4.47 -10.58
N GLN A 33 10.71 -3.78 -9.87
CA GLN A 33 10.47 -2.40 -9.43
C GLN A 33 10.23 -1.45 -10.61
N LEU A 34 11.03 -1.55 -11.69
CA LEU A 34 10.85 -0.74 -12.90
C LEU A 34 9.53 -1.06 -13.63
N LEU A 35 9.16 -2.34 -13.71
CA LEU A 35 7.88 -2.76 -14.25
C LEU A 35 6.73 -2.15 -13.46
N LEU A 36 6.73 -2.29 -12.14
CA LEU A 36 5.72 -1.71 -11.25
C LEU A 36 5.61 -0.19 -11.40
N VAL A 37 6.73 0.53 -11.45
CA VAL A 37 6.72 1.98 -11.67
C VAL A 37 6.08 2.34 -13.01
N GLY A 38 6.33 1.54 -14.06
CA GLY A 38 5.67 1.68 -15.36
C GLY A 38 4.16 1.52 -15.28
N ASP A 39 3.71 0.44 -14.62
CA ASP A 39 2.29 0.14 -14.43
C ASP A 39 1.58 1.22 -13.58
N LEU A 40 2.21 1.68 -12.49
CA LEU A 40 1.67 2.74 -11.64
C LEU A 40 1.57 4.09 -12.37
N ARG A 41 2.47 4.40 -13.32
CA ARG A 41 2.35 5.58 -14.17
C ARG A 41 1.13 5.49 -15.10
N GLN A 42 0.88 4.31 -15.68
CA GLN A 42 -0.32 4.09 -16.51
C GLN A 42 -1.61 4.22 -15.68
N VAL A 43 -1.62 3.72 -14.44
CA VAL A 43 -2.73 3.97 -13.52
C VAL A 43 -2.92 5.48 -13.29
N ALA A 44 -1.84 6.23 -13.01
CA ALA A 44 -1.90 7.66 -12.75
C ALA A 44 -2.29 8.50 -13.99
N GLU A 45 -2.05 8.01 -15.21
CA GLU A 45 -2.53 8.63 -16.45
C GLU A 45 -4.07 8.51 -16.60
N GLN A 46 -4.65 7.38 -16.19
CA GLN A 46 -6.09 7.13 -16.25
C GLN A 46 -6.83 7.70 -15.03
N ALA A 47 -6.26 7.58 -13.85
CA ALA A 47 -6.76 8.07 -12.58
C ALA A 47 -5.70 9.00 -11.95
N PRO A 48 -5.70 10.31 -12.24
CA PRO A 48 -4.64 11.23 -11.81
C PRO A 48 -4.47 11.31 -10.30
N ILE A 49 -3.22 11.42 -9.84
CA ILE A 49 -2.90 11.59 -8.41
C ILE A 49 -3.52 12.89 -7.88
N PHE A 50 -4.26 12.80 -6.79
CA PHE A 50 -4.96 13.93 -6.19
C PHE A 50 -4.68 14.07 -4.69
N SER A 51 -5.04 15.21 -4.13
CA SER A 51 -4.88 15.50 -2.70
C SER A 51 -6.20 15.28 -1.96
N LEU A 52 -6.12 14.63 -0.81
CA LEU A 52 -7.23 14.41 0.10
C LEU A 52 -7.25 15.44 1.24
N LYS A 53 -8.40 15.59 1.86
CA LYS A 53 -8.56 16.37 3.09
C LYS A 53 -8.97 15.45 4.24
N THR A 54 -8.44 15.73 5.41
CA THR A 54 -8.89 15.08 6.65
C THR A 54 -10.33 15.51 6.97
N LYS A 55 -10.99 14.80 7.89
CA LYS A 55 -12.32 15.18 8.42
C LYS A 55 -12.37 16.60 8.97
N SER A 56 -11.24 17.13 9.50
CA SER A 56 -11.10 18.51 9.95
C SER A 56 -10.87 19.53 8.83
N GLY A 57 -10.83 19.10 7.56
CA GLY A 57 -10.62 19.96 6.39
C GLY A 57 -9.16 20.26 6.07
N LYS A 58 -8.19 19.77 6.85
CA LYS A 58 -6.76 19.96 6.60
C LYS A 58 -6.33 19.10 5.39
N ALA A 59 -5.57 19.69 4.47
CA ALA A 59 -4.98 18.94 3.36
C ALA A 59 -3.99 17.88 3.89
N MET A 60 -4.06 16.67 3.33
CA MET A 60 -3.09 15.62 3.59
C MET A 60 -1.80 15.92 2.81
N SER A 61 -0.64 15.60 3.40
CA SER A 61 0.66 15.78 2.73
C SER A 61 0.95 14.66 1.72
N VAL A 62 0.34 13.50 1.90
CA VAL A 62 0.40 12.38 0.97
C VAL A 62 -0.71 12.58 -0.06
N ARG A 63 -0.35 12.47 -1.33
CA ARG A 63 -1.31 12.45 -2.45
C ARG A 63 -1.60 11.01 -2.81
N VAL A 64 -2.76 10.75 -3.39
CA VAL A 64 -3.21 9.39 -3.65
C VAL A 64 -3.82 9.23 -5.03
N THR A 65 -3.84 8.01 -5.50
CA THR A 65 -4.76 7.48 -6.50
C THR A 65 -5.04 6.02 -6.19
N ALA A 66 -5.84 5.34 -6.98
CA ALA A 66 -6.17 3.94 -6.77
C ALA A 66 -6.37 3.20 -8.10
N ALA A 67 -6.37 1.87 -8.00
CA ALA A 67 -6.81 0.95 -9.04
C ALA A 67 -7.68 -0.14 -8.41
N GLY A 68 -8.60 -0.71 -9.17
CA GLY A 68 -9.53 -1.75 -8.74
C GLY A 68 -10.99 -1.32 -8.88
N GLU A 69 -11.87 -2.02 -8.19
CA GLU A 69 -13.31 -1.70 -8.16
C GLU A 69 -13.58 -0.42 -7.37
N PHE A 70 -12.78 -0.17 -6.33
CA PHE A 70 -12.91 0.98 -5.45
C PHE A 70 -11.59 1.74 -5.30
N GLY A 71 -11.71 3.03 -4.95
CA GLY A 71 -10.62 3.85 -4.46
C GLY A 71 -10.94 4.42 -3.07
N TRP A 72 -9.92 4.54 -2.24
CA TRP A 72 -10.07 5.14 -0.93
C TRP A 72 -10.17 6.66 -1.02
N PHE A 73 -11.13 7.24 -0.35
CA PHE A 73 -11.43 8.67 -0.39
C PHE A 73 -11.65 9.25 1.01
N SER A 74 -11.25 10.50 1.19
CA SER A 74 -11.40 11.22 2.45
C SER A 74 -11.81 12.68 2.24
N ASN A 75 -12.79 13.13 3.00
CA ASN A 75 -13.21 14.52 3.10
C ASN A 75 -13.85 14.80 4.48
N HIS A 76 -14.55 15.91 4.64
CA HIS A 76 -15.24 16.29 5.89
C HIS A 76 -16.28 15.26 6.36
N GLN A 77 -16.81 14.42 5.46
CA GLN A 77 -17.73 13.33 5.81
C GLN A 77 -17.00 12.09 6.38
N GLY A 78 -15.67 12.04 6.28
CA GLY A 78 -14.85 10.94 6.76
C GLY A 78 -14.19 10.13 5.65
N TYR A 79 -13.76 8.94 6.01
CA TYR A 79 -13.11 7.96 5.15
C TYR A 79 -14.13 7.01 4.54
N ARG A 80 -13.95 6.65 3.28
CA ARG A 80 -14.79 5.68 2.58
C ARG A 80 -14.15 5.18 1.30
N TYR A 81 -14.61 4.04 0.84
CA TYR A 81 -14.36 3.55 -0.50
C TYR A 81 -15.40 4.12 -1.48
N VAL A 82 -14.95 4.50 -2.68
CA VAL A 82 -15.78 5.07 -3.75
C VAL A 82 -15.50 4.36 -5.07
N SER A 83 -16.53 4.14 -5.89
CA SER A 83 -16.44 3.44 -7.17
C SER A 83 -15.90 4.29 -8.32
N GLU A 84 -15.75 5.61 -8.11
CA GLU A 84 -15.30 6.54 -9.13
C GLU A 84 -14.20 7.46 -8.60
N HIS A 85 -13.25 7.77 -9.48
CA HIS A 85 -12.25 8.80 -9.23
C HIS A 85 -12.91 10.19 -9.10
N PRO A 86 -12.35 11.15 -8.33
CA PRO A 86 -12.91 12.50 -8.19
C PRO A 86 -13.09 13.28 -9.49
N SER A 87 -12.44 12.89 -10.59
CA SER A 87 -12.67 13.46 -11.93
C SER A 87 -13.90 12.90 -12.63
N GLY A 88 -14.59 11.92 -12.06
CA GLY A 88 -15.70 11.18 -12.67
C GLY A 88 -15.27 10.00 -13.56
N ALA A 89 -13.98 9.70 -13.65
CA ALA A 89 -13.50 8.53 -14.36
C ALA A 89 -13.67 7.26 -13.49
N THR A 90 -13.82 6.11 -14.13
CA THR A 90 -13.72 4.81 -13.44
C THR A 90 -12.28 4.56 -13.02
N TRP A 91 -12.09 3.82 -11.92
CA TRP A 91 -10.77 3.36 -11.54
C TRP A 91 -10.24 2.36 -12.57
N PRO A 92 -8.95 2.44 -12.95
CA PRO A 92 -8.35 1.43 -13.81
C PRO A 92 -8.22 0.09 -13.07
N GLU A 93 -8.09 -1.00 -13.82
CA GLU A 93 -7.83 -2.31 -13.22
C GLU A 93 -6.52 -2.33 -12.44
N ILE A 94 -6.47 -3.18 -11.39
CA ILE A 94 -5.23 -3.43 -10.65
C ILE A 94 -4.23 -4.10 -11.59
N PRO A 95 -3.03 -3.54 -11.78
CA PRO A 95 -2.03 -4.13 -12.67
C PRO A 95 -1.67 -5.58 -12.32
N ALA A 96 -1.47 -6.41 -13.34
CA ALA A 96 -1.12 -7.83 -13.15
C ALA A 96 0.17 -8.02 -12.34
N SER A 97 1.12 -7.09 -12.41
CA SER A 97 2.33 -7.09 -11.59
C SER A 97 2.03 -6.97 -10.10
N ILE A 98 1.08 -6.11 -9.72
CA ILE A 98 0.61 -5.96 -8.32
C ILE A 98 -0.15 -7.21 -7.90
N MET A 99 -1.04 -7.74 -8.76
CA MET A 99 -1.78 -8.97 -8.49
C MET A 99 -0.86 -10.17 -8.24
N SER A 100 0.26 -10.27 -8.95
CA SER A 100 1.26 -11.32 -8.72
C SER A 100 1.89 -11.23 -7.32
N ILE A 101 2.17 -10.01 -6.85
CA ILE A 101 2.68 -9.80 -5.48
C ILE A 101 1.60 -10.14 -4.45
N TRP A 102 0.37 -9.71 -4.68
CA TRP A 102 -0.76 -10.06 -3.80
C TRP A 102 -0.91 -11.58 -3.67
N GLN A 103 -0.92 -12.31 -4.77
CA GLN A 103 -1.02 -13.77 -4.77
C GLN A 103 0.11 -14.44 -4.00
N ALA A 104 1.34 -13.91 -4.10
CA ALA A 104 2.48 -14.44 -3.37
C ALA A 104 2.42 -14.16 -1.86
N MET A 105 1.82 -13.03 -1.44
CA MET A 105 1.86 -12.54 -0.06
C MET A 105 0.59 -12.82 0.74
N ALA A 106 -0.57 -12.83 0.08
CA ALA A 106 -1.87 -12.88 0.75
C ALA A 106 -2.41 -14.31 0.96
N GLY A 107 -1.67 -15.33 0.54
CA GLY A 107 -2.06 -16.74 0.72
C GLY A 107 -3.38 -17.07 0.01
N HIS A 108 -4.39 -17.46 0.78
CA HIS A 108 -5.72 -17.82 0.26
C HIS A 108 -6.72 -16.66 0.29
N ALA A 109 -6.26 -15.43 0.50
CA ALA A 109 -7.15 -14.27 0.47
C ALA A 109 -7.77 -14.08 -0.92
N PRO A 110 -9.02 -13.57 -1.02
CA PRO A 110 -9.62 -13.23 -2.31
C PRO A 110 -8.84 -12.11 -3.00
N SER A 111 -9.13 -11.90 -4.28
CA SER A 111 -8.56 -10.77 -5.01
C SER A 111 -8.91 -9.44 -4.31
N PRO A 112 -7.98 -8.49 -4.21
CA PRO A 112 -8.24 -7.21 -3.59
C PRO A 112 -9.18 -6.37 -4.48
N GLU A 113 -10.09 -5.66 -3.86
CA GLU A 113 -11.02 -4.75 -4.55
C GLU A 113 -10.43 -3.36 -4.75
N CYS A 114 -9.36 -3.04 -4.00
CA CYS A 114 -8.69 -1.75 -4.06
C CYS A 114 -7.17 -1.90 -3.93
N CYS A 115 -6.45 -1.24 -4.81
CA CYS A 115 -5.03 -0.96 -4.68
C CYS A 115 -4.85 0.54 -4.47
N LEU A 116 -4.64 0.96 -3.22
CA LEU A 116 -4.35 2.35 -2.89
C LEU A 116 -2.89 2.69 -3.22
N ILE A 117 -2.68 3.74 -3.99
CA ILE A 117 -1.36 4.24 -4.36
C ILE A 117 -1.10 5.54 -3.60
N ASN A 118 -0.18 5.49 -2.65
CA ASN A 118 0.24 6.64 -1.86
C ASN A 118 1.49 7.28 -2.48
N TYR A 119 1.41 8.53 -2.88
CA TYR A 119 2.52 9.30 -3.40
C TYR A 119 3.06 10.26 -2.34
N TYR A 120 4.28 10.02 -1.91
CA TYR A 120 5.01 10.84 -0.94
C TYR A 120 5.94 11.78 -1.70
N GLY A 121 5.64 13.08 -1.68
CA GLY A 121 6.58 14.12 -2.11
C GLY A 121 7.57 14.45 -1.01
N GLU A 122 8.49 15.37 -1.29
CA GLU A 122 9.48 15.84 -0.30
C GLU A 122 8.80 16.32 0.99
N GLY A 123 9.26 15.81 2.13
CA GLY A 123 8.74 16.16 3.46
C GLY A 123 7.34 15.60 3.77
N ALA A 124 6.69 14.87 2.84
CA ALA A 124 5.41 14.25 3.08
C ALA A 124 5.53 13.11 4.10
N LYS A 125 4.54 13.00 4.96
CA LYS A 125 4.47 11.95 5.98
C LYS A 125 3.03 11.58 6.31
N MET A 126 2.83 10.33 6.65
CA MET A 126 1.59 9.80 7.19
C MET A 126 1.74 9.58 8.69
N GLY A 127 0.77 10.04 9.47
CA GLY A 127 0.75 9.79 10.91
C GLY A 127 0.39 8.34 11.23
N LEU A 128 0.66 7.92 12.47
CA LEU A 128 0.19 6.63 12.98
C LEU A 128 -1.34 6.58 12.91
N HIS A 129 -1.86 5.55 12.28
CA HIS A 129 -3.28 5.27 12.08
C HIS A 129 -3.53 3.77 12.15
N GLN A 130 -4.77 3.37 12.07
CA GLN A 130 -5.21 1.99 11.93
C GLN A 130 -6.16 1.96 10.74
N ASP A 131 -6.03 0.95 9.89
CA ASP A 131 -6.92 0.72 8.75
C ASP A 131 -8.22 0.08 9.25
N ARG A 132 -9.09 0.93 9.82
CA ARG A 132 -10.38 0.52 10.41
C ARG A 132 -11.51 0.49 9.41
N ASP A 133 -11.25 0.92 8.18
CA ASP A 133 -12.25 1.03 7.12
C ASP A 133 -12.38 -0.29 6.33
N GLU A 134 -11.57 -1.31 6.69
CA GLU A 134 -11.59 -2.62 6.06
C GLU A 134 -12.84 -3.42 6.45
N ALA A 135 -13.48 -4.05 5.46
CA ALA A 135 -14.68 -4.87 5.67
C ALA A 135 -14.37 -6.20 6.37
N ASN A 136 -13.16 -6.72 6.22
CA ASN A 136 -12.74 -8.00 6.79
C ASN A 136 -11.28 -7.97 7.25
N PHE A 137 -11.07 -7.93 8.55
CA PHE A 137 -9.73 -7.92 9.17
C PHE A 137 -8.99 -9.27 9.17
N ASN A 138 -9.58 -10.32 8.60
CA ASN A 138 -8.89 -11.60 8.41
C ASN A 138 -8.00 -11.61 7.17
N TRP A 139 -8.14 -10.63 6.29
CA TRP A 139 -7.32 -10.49 5.11
C TRP A 139 -6.19 -9.50 5.36
N PRO A 140 -4.98 -9.77 4.84
CA PRO A 140 -3.83 -8.89 5.08
C PRO A 140 -3.93 -7.60 4.28
N VAL A 141 -3.26 -6.57 4.79
CA VAL A 141 -2.84 -5.41 3.98
C VAL A 141 -1.42 -5.67 3.49
N VAL A 142 -1.23 -5.64 2.16
CA VAL A 142 0.08 -5.81 1.53
C VAL A 142 0.58 -4.45 1.06
N SER A 143 1.67 -3.97 1.66
CA SER A 143 2.27 -2.67 1.34
C SER A 143 3.58 -2.87 0.57
N ILE A 144 3.68 -2.27 -0.61
CA ILE A 144 4.85 -2.34 -1.50
C ILE A 144 5.56 -0.99 -1.45
N SER A 145 6.85 -0.98 -1.15
CA SER A 145 7.68 0.23 -1.10
C SER A 145 8.44 0.42 -2.40
N LEU A 146 8.33 1.61 -2.99
CA LEU A 146 9.02 2.00 -4.22
C LEU A 146 9.59 3.41 -4.09
N GLY A 147 10.78 3.64 -4.61
CA GLY A 147 11.45 4.94 -4.60
C GLY A 147 12.44 5.12 -3.46
N ASP A 148 12.37 6.25 -2.76
CA ASP A 148 13.29 6.58 -1.68
C ASP A 148 13.01 5.80 -0.40
N ASP A 149 14.01 5.72 0.48
CA ASP A 149 13.90 5.08 1.78
C ASP A 149 12.88 5.83 2.67
N ALA A 150 12.04 5.10 3.37
CA ALA A 150 11.05 5.65 4.27
C ALA A 150 11.09 4.99 5.65
N LEU A 151 10.95 5.81 6.70
CA LEU A 151 10.85 5.31 8.07
C LEU A 151 9.42 4.83 8.35
N PHE A 152 9.25 3.53 8.44
CA PHE A 152 7.99 2.88 8.78
C PHE A 152 7.91 2.62 10.27
N ARG A 153 6.82 3.03 10.93
CA ARG A 153 6.59 2.86 12.37
C ARG A 153 5.42 1.94 12.61
N VAL A 154 5.64 0.97 13.49
CA VAL A 154 4.61 0.03 13.95
C VAL A 154 4.36 0.30 15.43
N GLY A 155 3.12 0.58 15.79
CA GLY A 155 2.64 0.75 17.17
C GLY A 155 1.72 -0.38 17.59
N GLY A 156 1.28 -0.35 18.84
CA GLY A 156 0.19 -1.19 19.33
C GLY A 156 -1.19 -0.59 18.99
N ARG A 157 -2.22 -1.10 19.65
CA ARG A 157 -3.60 -0.68 19.43
C ARG A 157 -3.93 0.68 20.04
N GLU A 158 -3.21 1.06 21.09
CA GLU A 158 -3.42 2.33 21.79
C GLU A 158 -2.35 3.35 21.39
N ARG A 159 -2.72 4.64 21.40
CA ARG A 159 -1.78 5.73 21.08
C ARG A 159 -0.61 5.86 22.04
N SER A 160 -0.75 5.35 23.26
CA SER A 160 0.28 5.31 24.30
C SER A 160 1.27 4.16 24.15
N ASP A 161 0.98 3.20 23.29
CA ASP A 161 1.82 2.03 23.10
C ASP A 161 3.17 2.41 22.50
N LYS A 162 4.20 1.68 22.89
CA LYS A 162 5.54 1.85 22.33
C LYS A 162 5.52 1.55 20.83
N THR A 163 6.22 2.37 20.07
CA THR A 163 6.41 2.16 18.65
C THR A 163 7.79 1.57 18.37
N SER A 164 7.83 0.63 17.45
CA SER A 164 9.05 0.18 16.78
C SER A 164 9.15 0.81 15.39
N ALA A 165 10.35 0.90 14.85
CA ALA A 165 10.55 1.50 13.54
C ALA A 165 11.54 0.68 12.71
N ILE A 166 11.32 0.68 11.40
CA ILE A 166 12.20 0.06 10.41
C ILE A 166 12.30 0.96 9.19
N TRP A 167 13.46 1.03 8.57
CA TRP A 167 13.61 1.65 7.26
C TRP A 167 13.14 0.69 6.18
N LEU A 168 12.16 1.10 5.39
CA LEU A 168 11.74 0.42 4.17
C LEU A 168 12.46 1.05 2.99
N GLN A 169 12.97 0.19 2.11
CA GLN A 169 13.67 0.54 0.90
C GLN A 169 12.85 0.15 -0.33
N SER A 170 13.21 0.69 -1.49
CA SER A 170 12.56 0.30 -2.75
C SER A 170 12.69 -1.20 -2.99
N GLY A 171 11.55 -1.86 -3.24
CA GLY A 171 11.46 -3.31 -3.42
C GLY A 171 11.16 -4.10 -2.15
N ASP A 172 11.03 -3.45 -1.00
CA ASP A 172 10.54 -4.09 0.22
C ASP A 172 9.02 -4.25 0.19
N VAL A 173 8.54 -5.32 0.81
CA VAL A 173 7.11 -5.58 1.00
C VAL A 173 6.83 -5.78 2.48
N ALA A 174 5.78 -5.15 2.99
CA ALA A 174 5.29 -5.34 4.34
C ALA A 174 3.88 -5.93 4.33
N VAL A 175 3.61 -6.89 5.21
CA VAL A 175 2.31 -7.56 5.35
C VAL A 175 1.83 -7.39 6.78
N MET A 176 0.63 -6.87 6.91
CA MET A 176 -0.02 -6.50 8.17
C MET A 176 -1.34 -7.25 8.32
#